data_7d0da170bfe104f53f8f5fa17016c72c
#
_entry.id   7d0da170bfe104f53f8f5fa17016c72c
#
_cell.length_a   1.000
_cell.length_b   1.000
_cell.length_c   1.000
_cell.angle_alpha   90.00
_cell.angle_beta   90.00
_cell.angle_gamma   90.00
#
_symmetry.space_group_name_H-M   'P 1'
#
loop_
_entity.id
_entity.type
_entity.pdbx_description
1 polymer ?
#
loop_
_entity_poly.entity_id
_entity_poly.type
_entity_poly.pdbx_seq_one_letter_code
_entity_poly.pdbx_strand_id
1 'polypeptide(L)'
;MKRFRQSQDITFRQCDPAGIVFYPRYFEMMNDAIERFFRDIVGWPYRQMHGTDRRGVPAVSANMEFMMPARLGDWLEWQLSVDRLGRSSATFRLEAYLDETAVVSGCTTIVHTDLDRMKSLPWTAEVRSVLSDYCHAEGGE
;
A
#
# COMPACT_ATOMS: atom_id res chain seq x y z
N MET A 1 -2.34 18.03 1.53
CA MET A 1 -1.74 16.78 1.05
C MET A 1 -2.75 15.67 1.14
N LYS A 2 -2.93 14.96 0.06
CA LYS A 2 -3.91 13.89 -0.01
C LYS A 2 -3.30 12.57 0.43
N ARG A 3 -3.99 11.90 1.35
CA ARG A 3 -3.57 10.56 1.82
C ARG A 3 -4.80 9.68 1.89
N PHE A 4 -4.63 8.43 1.54
CA PHE A 4 -5.67 7.43 1.71
C PHE A 4 -5.53 6.84 3.11
N ARG A 5 -6.63 6.74 3.85
CA ARG A 5 -6.63 6.29 5.23
C ARG A 5 -7.46 5.03 5.37
N GLN A 6 -6.93 4.09 6.16
CA GLN A 6 -7.53 2.78 6.34
C GLN A 6 -7.30 2.34 7.77
N SER A 7 -8.38 2.12 8.51
CA SER A 7 -8.27 1.62 9.88
C SER A 7 -8.25 0.09 9.90
N GLN A 8 -7.46 -0.46 10.79
CA GLN A 8 -7.33 -1.89 10.94
C GLN A 8 -7.12 -2.23 12.40
N ASP A 9 -7.93 -3.15 12.95
CA ASP A 9 -7.70 -3.62 14.31
C ASP A 9 -6.72 -4.79 14.32
N ILE A 10 -6.02 -4.93 15.42
CA ILE A 10 -5.06 -6.00 15.61
C ILE A 10 -5.78 -7.14 16.31
N THR A 11 -5.95 -8.25 15.59
CA THR A 11 -6.61 -9.43 16.10
C THR A 11 -5.60 -10.51 16.45
N PHE A 12 -6.07 -11.58 17.08
CA PHE A 12 -5.19 -12.62 17.60
C PHE A 12 -4.31 -13.26 16.53
N ARG A 13 -4.84 -13.47 15.31
CA ARG A 13 -4.07 -14.10 14.24
C ARG A 13 -2.86 -13.28 13.79
N GLN A 14 -2.82 -12.02 14.15
CA GLN A 14 -1.72 -11.12 13.76
C GLN A 14 -0.64 -11.05 14.82
N CYS A 15 -0.87 -11.66 15.96
CA CYS A 15 0.05 -11.54 17.10
C CYS A 15 0.89 -12.78 17.27
N ASP A 16 2.05 -12.59 17.91
CA ASP A 16 2.87 -13.68 18.39
C ASP A 16 2.53 -13.97 19.87
N PRO A 17 3.17 -15.00 20.49
CA PRO A 17 2.85 -15.32 21.88
C PRO A 17 3.08 -14.20 22.89
N ALA A 18 3.84 -13.16 22.52
CA ALA A 18 4.06 -12.01 23.41
C ALA A 18 2.89 -11.03 23.37
N GLY A 19 1.89 -11.26 22.52
CA GLY A 19 0.73 -10.38 22.41
C GLY A 19 0.98 -9.12 21.58
N ILE A 20 2.07 -9.09 20.84
CA ILE A 20 2.37 -7.99 19.92
C ILE A 20 2.31 -8.51 18.49
N VAL A 21 2.17 -7.60 17.54
CA VAL A 21 2.08 -7.98 16.12
C VAL A 21 3.36 -8.70 15.70
N PHE A 22 3.20 -9.87 15.07
CA PHE A 22 4.29 -10.57 14.41
C PHE A 22 4.65 -9.79 13.14
N TYR A 23 5.89 -9.33 13.03
CA TYR A 23 6.26 -8.28 12.09
C TYR A 23 5.87 -8.53 10.61
N PRO A 24 5.89 -9.78 10.08
CA PRO A 24 5.46 -9.96 8.68
C PRO A 24 4.01 -9.61 8.44
N ARG A 25 3.19 -9.60 9.48
CA ARG A 25 1.78 -9.22 9.36
C ARG A 25 1.61 -7.77 8.94
N TYR A 26 2.58 -6.92 9.30
CA TYR A 26 2.53 -5.52 8.84
C TYR A 26 2.62 -5.43 7.32
N PHE A 27 3.38 -6.30 6.68
CA PHE A 27 3.48 -6.32 5.22
C PHE A 27 2.15 -6.74 4.59
N GLU A 28 1.44 -7.68 5.21
CA GLU A 28 0.10 -8.06 4.74
C GLU A 28 -0.88 -6.90 4.86
N MET A 29 -0.85 -6.19 5.98
CA MET A 29 -1.71 -5.02 6.18
C MET A 29 -1.41 -3.93 5.17
N MET A 30 -0.13 -3.73 4.86
CA MET A 30 0.30 -2.77 3.86
C MET A 30 -0.27 -3.13 2.49
N ASN A 31 -0.20 -4.41 2.13
CA ASN A 31 -0.76 -4.90 0.87
C ASN A 31 -2.27 -4.71 0.84
N ASP A 32 -2.96 -4.97 1.95
CA ASP A 32 -4.40 -4.76 2.03
C ASP A 32 -4.76 -3.30 1.79
N ALA A 33 -3.99 -2.38 2.34
CA ALA A 33 -4.22 -0.95 2.16
C ALA A 33 -4.05 -0.55 0.68
N ILE A 34 -3.04 -1.11 0.03
CA ILE A 34 -2.80 -0.83 -1.40
C ILE A 34 -3.96 -1.38 -2.24
N GLU A 35 -4.41 -2.59 -1.94
CA GLU A 35 -5.54 -3.18 -2.68
C GLU A 35 -6.80 -2.33 -2.52
N ARG A 36 -7.08 -1.87 -1.30
CA ARG A 36 -8.25 -1.04 -1.06
C ARG A 36 -8.13 0.33 -1.71
N PHE A 37 -6.92 0.87 -1.77
CA PHE A 37 -6.68 2.11 -2.49
C PHE A 37 -7.04 1.95 -3.98
N PHE A 38 -6.61 0.88 -4.60
CA PHE A 38 -6.97 0.62 -6.00
C PHE A 38 -8.48 0.42 -6.16
N ARG A 39 -9.11 -0.29 -5.25
CA ARG A 39 -10.54 -0.54 -5.31
C ARG A 39 -11.37 0.73 -5.13
N ASP A 40 -11.05 1.50 -4.08
CA ASP A 40 -11.93 2.58 -3.63
C ASP A 40 -11.59 3.94 -4.23
N ILE A 41 -10.32 4.19 -4.52
CA ILE A 41 -9.85 5.48 -4.99
C ILE A 41 -9.56 5.45 -6.48
N VAL A 42 -8.78 4.48 -6.92
CA VAL A 42 -8.46 4.34 -8.35
C VAL A 42 -9.67 3.83 -9.12
N GLY A 43 -10.53 3.05 -8.46
CA GLY A 43 -11.70 2.48 -9.12
C GLY A 43 -11.36 1.26 -9.96
N TRP A 44 -10.29 0.59 -9.62
CA TRP A 44 -9.82 -0.59 -10.36
C TRP A 44 -9.57 -1.75 -9.40
N PRO A 45 -10.64 -2.42 -8.96
CA PRO A 45 -10.49 -3.52 -7.99
C PRO A 45 -9.68 -4.67 -8.58
N TYR A 46 -8.93 -5.35 -7.73
CA TYR A 46 -8.07 -6.46 -8.17
C TYR A 46 -8.86 -7.56 -8.86
N ARG A 47 -10.12 -7.75 -8.48
CA ARG A 47 -10.98 -8.72 -9.14
C ARG A 47 -11.09 -8.45 -10.64
N GLN A 48 -11.28 -7.18 -11.01
CA GLN A 48 -11.32 -6.77 -12.41
C GLN A 48 -9.93 -6.75 -13.01
N MET A 49 -9.00 -6.15 -12.29
CA MET A 49 -7.62 -5.99 -12.77
C MET A 49 -7.03 -7.34 -13.18
N HIS A 50 -7.07 -8.31 -12.28
CA HIS A 50 -6.47 -9.64 -12.50
C HIS A 50 -7.37 -10.54 -13.34
N GLY A 51 -8.66 -10.31 -13.30
CA GLY A 51 -9.64 -11.13 -14.01
C GLY A 51 -9.77 -10.75 -15.47
N THR A 52 -10.71 -9.85 -15.76
CA THR A 52 -10.99 -9.45 -17.14
C THR A 52 -9.84 -8.70 -17.80
N ASP A 53 -9.18 -7.82 -17.06
CA ASP A 53 -8.18 -6.93 -17.65
C ASP A 53 -6.81 -7.59 -17.80
N ARG A 54 -6.58 -8.66 -17.09
CA ARG A 54 -5.33 -9.40 -17.10
C ARG A 54 -4.11 -8.49 -16.85
N ARG A 55 -4.26 -7.66 -15.82
CA ARG A 55 -3.21 -6.77 -15.33
C ARG A 55 -2.91 -7.08 -13.89
N GLY A 56 -1.74 -6.70 -13.45
CA GLY A 56 -1.35 -6.84 -12.04
C GLY A 56 -0.40 -5.73 -11.64
N VAL A 57 -0.18 -5.65 -10.34
CA VAL A 57 0.74 -4.66 -9.77
C VAL A 57 1.67 -5.35 -8.76
N PRO A 58 2.45 -6.33 -9.22
CA PRO A 58 3.35 -7.03 -8.32
C PRO A 58 4.35 -6.08 -7.67
N ALA A 59 4.70 -6.38 -6.44
CA ALA A 59 5.72 -5.62 -5.72
C ALA A 59 7.09 -6.09 -6.17
N VAL A 60 7.97 -5.13 -6.45
CA VAL A 60 9.37 -5.43 -6.80
C VAL A 60 10.31 -5.04 -5.67
N SER A 61 9.81 -4.30 -4.69
CA SER A 61 10.61 -3.87 -3.54
C SER A 61 9.66 -3.53 -2.41
N ALA A 62 10.04 -3.89 -1.19
CA ALA A 62 9.28 -3.52 0.00
C ALA A 62 10.24 -3.42 1.17
N ASN A 63 10.06 -2.37 1.98
CA ASN A 63 10.82 -2.22 3.20
C ASN A 63 9.94 -1.60 4.28
N MET A 64 10.35 -1.77 5.52
CA MET A 64 9.57 -1.27 6.64
C MET A 64 10.48 -1.07 7.85
N GLU A 65 10.24 0.01 8.57
CA GLU A 65 10.88 0.30 9.84
C GLU A 65 9.84 0.21 10.94
N PHE A 66 10.22 -0.39 12.05
CA PHE A 66 9.34 -0.66 13.18
C PHE A 66 9.74 0.26 14.33
N MET A 67 8.84 1.17 14.73
CA MET A 67 9.15 2.16 15.75
C MET A 67 8.70 1.73 17.13
N MET A 68 7.53 1.10 17.22
CA MET A 68 7.02 0.61 18.50
C MET A 68 6.08 -0.56 18.25
N PRO A 69 5.93 -1.47 19.21
CA PRO A 69 5.03 -2.60 19.01
C PRO A 69 3.57 -2.18 19.09
N ALA A 70 2.76 -2.76 18.23
CA ALA A 70 1.30 -2.72 18.38
C ALA A 70 0.87 -4.01 19.02
N ARG A 71 -0.24 -3.97 19.75
CA ARG A 71 -0.70 -5.06 20.61
C ARG A 71 -2.07 -5.53 20.20
N LEU A 72 -2.42 -6.72 20.64
CA LEU A 72 -3.76 -7.28 20.48
C LEU A 72 -4.80 -6.28 20.96
N GLY A 73 -5.75 -5.98 20.09
CA GLY A 73 -6.84 -5.06 20.41
C GLY A 73 -6.60 -3.62 20.00
N ASP A 74 -5.38 -3.27 19.61
CA ASP A 74 -5.10 -1.90 19.13
C ASP A 74 -5.75 -1.69 17.77
N TRP A 75 -6.14 -0.43 17.52
CA TRP A 75 -6.61 -0.01 16.20
C TRP A 75 -5.54 0.89 15.58
N LEU A 76 -5.09 0.52 14.40
CA LEU A 76 -4.10 1.29 13.67
C LEU A 76 -4.77 2.03 12.52
N GLU A 77 -4.32 3.27 12.28
CA GLU A 77 -4.69 3.99 11.07
C GLU A 77 -3.52 3.92 10.10
N TRP A 78 -3.73 3.25 8.98
CA TRP A 78 -2.76 3.21 7.89
C TRP A 78 -3.00 4.41 6.98
N GLN A 79 -1.94 5.08 6.60
CA GLN A 79 -1.98 6.21 5.68
C GLN A 79 -1.09 5.90 4.50
N LEU A 80 -1.64 6.08 3.31
CA LEU A 80 -0.95 5.77 2.06
C LEU A 80 -0.79 7.05 1.25
N SER A 81 0.42 7.27 0.76
CA SER A 81 0.72 8.32 -0.22
C SER A 81 1.68 7.75 -1.26
N VAL A 82 1.91 8.50 -2.32
CA VAL A 82 2.82 8.09 -3.39
C VAL A 82 4.09 8.90 -3.26
N ASP A 83 5.22 8.20 -3.06
CA ASP A 83 6.53 8.84 -2.96
C ASP A 83 7.12 9.12 -4.35
N ARG A 84 6.89 8.20 -5.28
CA ARG A 84 7.46 8.30 -6.61
C ARG A 84 6.52 7.67 -7.60
N LEU A 85 6.31 8.33 -8.73
CA LEU A 85 5.47 7.83 -9.80
C LEU A 85 6.30 7.72 -11.06
N GLY A 86 6.58 6.50 -11.49
CA GLY A 86 7.31 6.22 -12.71
C GLY A 86 6.38 6.00 -13.90
N ARG A 87 6.95 5.61 -15.02
CA ARG A 87 6.17 5.32 -16.23
C ARG A 87 5.26 4.12 -16.03
N SER A 88 5.78 3.07 -15.40
CA SER A 88 5.06 1.82 -15.14
C SER A 88 5.06 1.46 -13.66
N SER A 89 5.71 2.24 -12.82
CA SER A 89 5.89 1.92 -11.41
C SER A 89 5.32 3.00 -10.53
N ALA A 90 5.08 2.63 -9.28
CA ALA A 90 4.72 3.60 -8.24
C ALA A 90 5.32 3.10 -6.93
N THR A 91 5.92 4.01 -6.19
CA THR A 91 6.41 3.72 -4.85
C THR A 91 5.44 4.34 -3.87
N PHE A 92 4.76 3.51 -3.12
CA PHE A 92 3.86 3.94 -2.07
C PHE A 92 4.62 4.07 -0.76
N ARG A 93 4.29 5.10 -0.01
CA ARG A 93 4.70 5.22 1.38
C ARG A 93 3.50 4.90 2.24
N LEU A 94 3.70 4.01 3.18
CA LEU A 94 2.64 3.63 4.11
C LEU A 94 3.16 3.77 5.54
N GLU A 95 2.34 4.41 6.36
CA GLU A 95 2.64 4.62 7.76
C GLU A 95 1.43 4.20 8.55
N ALA A 96 1.65 3.49 9.65
CA ALA A 96 0.56 3.11 10.54
C ALA A 96 0.71 3.84 11.88
N TYR A 97 -0.38 4.36 12.37
CA TYR A 97 -0.42 5.16 13.59
C TYR A 97 -1.33 4.51 14.62
N LEU A 98 -0.87 4.51 15.86
CA LEU A 98 -1.70 4.25 17.03
C LEU A 98 -1.95 5.60 17.66
N ASP A 99 -3.18 6.08 17.52
CA ASP A 99 -3.53 7.47 17.84
C ASP A 99 -2.63 8.39 17.00
N GLU A 100 -1.72 9.14 17.62
CA GLU A 100 -0.87 10.08 16.87
C GLU A 100 0.57 9.62 16.81
N THR A 101 0.85 8.38 17.25
CA THR A 101 2.21 7.87 17.31
C THR A 101 2.44 6.87 16.18
N ALA A 102 3.49 7.08 15.41
CA ALA A 102 3.85 6.15 14.33
C ALA A 102 4.32 4.83 14.91
N VAL A 103 3.75 3.74 14.42
CA VAL A 103 4.10 2.38 14.81
C VAL A 103 5.08 1.78 13.81
N VAL A 104 4.78 1.93 12.53
CA VAL A 104 5.65 1.48 11.45
C VAL A 104 5.61 2.48 10.32
N SER A 105 6.66 2.49 9.50
CA SER A 105 6.74 3.29 8.29
C SER A 105 7.46 2.47 7.22
N GLY A 106 6.91 2.42 6.02
CA GLY A 106 7.52 1.62 4.98
C GLY A 106 7.19 2.10 3.58
N CYS A 107 7.85 1.49 2.63
CA CYS A 107 7.63 1.77 1.20
C CYS A 107 7.47 0.47 0.46
N THR A 108 6.62 0.49 -0.56
CA THR A 108 6.46 -0.63 -1.49
C THR A 108 6.45 -0.06 -2.90
N THR A 109 7.28 -0.62 -3.76
CA THR A 109 7.28 -0.26 -5.18
C THR A 109 6.58 -1.36 -5.96
N ILE A 110 5.55 -0.97 -6.71
CA ILE A 110 4.79 -1.87 -7.57
C ILE A 110 5.00 -1.50 -9.02
N VAL A 111 4.78 -2.46 -9.91
CA VAL A 111 4.94 -2.26 -11.35
C VAL A 111 3.69 -2.74 -12.07
N HIS A 112 3.07 -1.86 -12.86
CA HIS A 112 1.93 -2.21 -13.70
C HIS A 112 2.39 -3.22 -14.74
N THR A 113 1.75 -4.38 -14.76
CA THR A 113 2.24 -5.55 -15.49
C THR A 113 1.12 -6.19 -16.31
N ASP A 114 1.45 -6.53 -17.55
CA ASP A 114 0.61 -7.40 -18.38
C ASP A 114 0.82 -8.83 -17.88
N LEU A 115 -0.22 -9.43 -17.30
CA LEU A 115 -0.08 -10.76 -16.70
C LEU A 115 0.11 -11.87 -17.72
N ASP A 116 -0.37 -11.68 -18.95
CA ASP A 116 -0.24 -12.71 -19.97
C ASP A 116 1.18 -12.77 -20.55
N ARG A 117 1.81 -11.61 -20.69
CA ARG A 117 3.18 -11.52 -21.23
C ARG A 117 4.22 -11.34 -20.13
N MET A 118 3.80 -11.04 -18.92
CA MET A 118 4.68 -10.75 -17.78
C MET A 118 5.66 -9.63 -18.12
N LYS A 119 5.14 -8.55 -18.69
CA LYS A 119 5.92 -7.37 -19.05
C LYS A 119 5.28 -6.13 -18.47
N SER A 120 6.11 -5.15 -18.13
CA SER A 120 5.62 -3.88 -17.61
C SER A 120 4.89 -3.09 -18.70
N LEU A 121 3.90 -2.33 -18.27
CA LEU A 121 3.12 -1.45 -19.14
C LEU A 121 3.04 -0.07 -18.49
N PRO A 122 3.01 0.99 -19.32
CA PRO A 122 2.79 2.32 -18.72
C PRO A 122 1.42 2.39 -18.07
N TRP A 123 1.32 3.18 -17.02
CA TRP A 123 0.02 3.47 -16.42
C TRP A 123 -0.90 4.10 -17.46
N THR A 124 -2.18 3.77 -17.41
CA THR A 124 -3.17 4.49 -18.22
C THR A 124 -3.26 5.94 -17.73
N ALA A 125 -3.75 6.83 -18.58
CA ALA A 125 -3.89 8.24 -18.21
C ALA A 125 -4.78 8.40 -16.97
N GLU A 126 -5.84 7.62 -16.88
CA GLU A 126 -6.79 7.68 -15.76
C GLU A 126 -6.13 7.26 -14.45
N VAL A 127 -5.43 6.13 -14.45
CA VAL A 127 -4.76 5.64 -13.25
C VAL A 127 -3.65 6.59 -12.84
N ARG A 128 -2.86 7.05 -13.81
CA ARG A 128 -1.78 7.98 -13.54
C ARG A 128 -2.29 9.26 -12.88
N SER A 129 -3.40 9.76 -13.34
CA SER A 129 -3.99 10.99 -12.79
C SER A 129 -4.33 10.82 -11.31
N VAL A 130 -4.93 9.68 -10.96
CA VAL A 130 -5.28 9.40 -9.57
C VAL A 130 -4.03 9.26 -8.71
N LEU A 131 -3.05 8.47 -9.18
CA LEU A 131 -1.80 8.29 -8.44
C LEU A 131 -1.08 9.63 -8.23
N SER A 132 -1.12 10.49 -9.23
CA SER A 132 -0.49 11.81 -9.17
C SER A 132 -1.11 12.68 -8.07
N ASP A 133 -2.43 12.56 -7.86
CA ASP A 133 -3.13 13.31 -6.82
C ASP A 133 -2.61 12.97 -5.42
N TYR A 134 -2.07 11.79 -5.24
CA TYR A 134 -1.56 11.32 -3.94
C TYR A 134 -0.04 11.41 -3.85
N CYS A 135 0.60 11.98 -4.88
CA CYS A 135 2.05 12.12 -4.92
C CYS A 135 2.44 13.44 -4.26
N HIS A 136 3.23 13.34 -3.21
CA HIS A 136 3.67 14.51 -2.44
C HIS A 136 5.14 14.80 -2.61
N ALA A 137 5.78 14.14 -3.59
CA ALA A 137 7.19 14.33 -3.82
C ALA A 137 7.47 15.77 -4.22
N GLU A 138 8.43 16.38 -3.57
CA GLU A 138 8.86 17.74 -3.90
C GLU A 138 9.43 17.76 -5.31
N GLY A 139 9.10 18.79 -6.05
CA GLY A 139 9.55 18.90 -7.41
C GLY A 139 8.80 18.01 -8.37
N GLY A 140 7.75 17.34 -7.92
CA GLY A 140 6.92 16.53 -8.79
C GLY A 140 7.62 15.33 -9.38
N GLU A 141 8.63 14.89 -8.72
CA GLU A 141 9.41 13.72 -9.20
C GLU A 141 8.60 12.47 -9.24
#